data_0edf9b7e9e99af9aa477c1bca43ae352
#
_entry.id   0edf9b7e9e99af9aa477c1bca43ae352
#
_cell.length_a   1.000
_cell.length_b   1.000
_cell.length_c   1.000
_cell.angle_alpha   90.00
_cell.angle_beta   90.00
_cell.angle_gamma   90.00
#
_symmetry.space_group_name_H-M   'P 1'
#
loop_
_entity.id
_entity.type
_entity.pdbx_description
1 polymer ?
#
loop_
_entity_poly.entity_id
_entity_poly.type
_entity_poly.pdbx_seq_one_letter_code
_entity_poly.pdbx_strand_id
1 'polypeptide(L)'
;MLSLTRKNQGLLFGLATYIQWGFLSLFWKLLAGVSAYNTFSWRIVFTVVTMLGYALIAKQNTRFKVELVELWQDKKALLRMLLASFLIAANWLIYIYAVGHGQATQASLGYYIMPIISILFALIFLRESLSRTMWAAVFLAFIGVLVLVLNTGKLPMVSLGLALSFGFYG
;
A
#
# COMPACT_ATOMS: atom_id res chain seq x y z
N MET A 1 -16.83 17.75 -27.70
CA MET A 1 -16.04 16.94 -26.78
C MET A 1 -15.10 17.88 -26.05
N LEU A 2 -15.32 18.14 -24.76
CA LEU A 2 -14.45 18.96 -23.91
C LEU A 2 -13.12 18.21 -23.76
N SER A 3 -12.06 18.67 -24.40
CA SER A 3 -10.71 18.14 -24.19
C SER A 3 -10.26 18.56 -22.79
N LEU A 4 -10.36 17.64 -21.84
CA LEU A 4 -9.86 17.86 -20.49
C LEU A 4 -8.34 18.12 -20.57
N THR A 5 -7.87 19.17 -19.93
CA THR A 5 -6.42 19.42 -19.80
C THR A 5 -5.78 18.24 -19.06
N ARG A 6 -4.50 17.94 -19.31
CA ARG A 6 -3.76 16.85 -18.62
C ARG A 6 -3.88 16.93 -17.10
N LYS A 7 -3.92 18.14 -16.55
CA LYS A 7 -4.13 18.40 -15.12
C LYS A 7 -5.50 17.88 -14.64
N ASN A 8 -6.56 18.17 -15.38
CA ASN A 8 -7.93 17.75 -15.02
C ASN A 8 -8.12 16.23 -15.17
N GLN A 9 -7.45 15.60 -16.15
CA GLN A 9 -7.41 14.15 -16.28
C GLN A 9 -6.73 13.51 -15.07
N GLY A 10 -5.58 14.04 -14.63
CA GLY A 10 -4.89 13.56 -13.43
C GLY A 10 -5.74 13.67 -12.17
N LEU A 11 -6.46 14.80 -11.99
CA LEU A 11 -7.37 14.99 -10.87
C LEU A 11 -8.54 13.98 -10.89
N LEU A 12 -9.13 13.75 -12.07
CA LEU A 12 -10.22 12.76 -12.22
C LEU A 12 -9.77 11.34 -11.91
N PHE A 13 -8.60 10.93 -12.42
CA PHE A 13 -8.05 9.61 -12.11
C PHE A 13 -7.70 9.47 -10.62
N GLY A 14 -7.12 10.49 -10.01
CA GLY A 14 -6.86 10.53 -8.58
C GLY A 14 -8.15 10.38 -7.77
N LEU A 15 -9.17 11.17 -8.09
CA LEU A 15 -10.46 11.10 -7.42
C LEU A 15 -11.12 9.71 -7.56
N ALA A 16 -11.14 9.17 -8.78
CA ALA A 16 -11.69 7.84 -9.06
C ALA A 16 -10.95 6.75 -8.25
N THR A 17 -9.63 6.83 -8.15
CA THR A 17 -8.82 5.90 -7.37
C THR A 17 -9.18 5.95 -5.88
N TYR A 18 -9.29 7.13 -5.29
CA TYR A 18 -9.66 7.26 -3.87
C TYR A 18 -11.09 6.81 -3.59
N ILE A 19 -12.04 7.09 -4.48
CA ILE A 19 -13.41 6.58 -4.39
C ILE A 19 -13.41 5.04 -4.44
N GLN A 20 -12.68 4.45 -5.39
CA GLN A 20 -12.55 3.00 -5.51
C GLN A 20 -11.95 2.38 -4.23
N TRP A 21 -10.92 2.99 -3.65
CA TRP A 21 -10.32 2.51 -2.40
C TRP A 21 -11.28 2.61 -1.22
N GLY A 22 -12.12 3.65 -1.16
CA GLY A 22 -13.20 3.76 -0.17
C GLY A 22 -14.19 2.60 -0.27
N PHE A 23 -14.64 2.27 -1.47
CA PHE A 23 -15.53 1.12 -1.70
C PHE A 23 -14.86 -0.23 -1.42
N LEU A 24 -13.55 -0.34 -1.60
CA LEU A 24 -12.81 -1.57 -1.32
C LEU A 24 -12.92 -2.00 0.14
N SER A 25 -12.97 -1.05 1.07
CA SER A 25 -13.18 -1.34 2.51
C SER A 25 -14.52 -2.01 2.77
N LEU A 26 -15.58 -1.58 2.08
CA LEU A 26 -16.90 -2.20 2.18
C LEU A 26 -16.90 -3.62 1.59
N PHE A 27 -16.22 -3.80 0.47
CA PHE A 27 -16.04 -5.12 -0.14
C PHE A 27 -15.36 -6.10 0.82
N TRP A 28 -14.28 -5.71 1.49
CA TRP A 28 -13.61 -6.55 2.48
C TRP A 28 -14.50 -6.86 3.68
N LYS A 29 -15.35 -5.93 4.09
CA LYS A 29 -16.32 -6.15 5.16
C LYS A 29 -17.37 -7.20 4.79
N LEU A 30 -17.81 -7.26 3.53
CA LEU A 30 -18.73 -8.30 3.04
C LEU A 30 -18.09 -9.70 3.10
N LEU A 31 -16.77 -9.79 3.03
CA LEU A 31 -16.02 -11.04 3.12
C LEU A 31 -15.60 -11.40 4.56
N ALA A 32 -16.09 -10.68 5.59
CA ALA A 32 -15.72 -10.90 6.99
C ALA A 32 -16.02 -12.32 7.49
N GLY A 33 -16.96 -13.06 6.85
CA GLY A 33 -17.23 -14.47 7.14
C GLY A 33 -16.24 -15.46 6.52
N VAL A 34 -15.33 -14.99 5.66
CA VAL A 34 -14.32 -15.81 4.99
C VAL A 34 -12.97 -15.59 5.67
N SER A 35 -12.19 -16.65 5.86
CA SER A 35 -10.85 -16.54 6.43
C SER A 35 -10.01 -15.51 5.64
N ALA A 36 -9.31 -14.62 6.37
CA ALA A 36 -8.43 -13.61 5.77
C ALA A 36 -7.37 -14.27 4.88
N TYR A 37 -6.86 -15.43 5.24
CA TYR A 37 -5.89 -16.18 4.44
C TYR A 37 -6.49 -16.66 3.11
N ASN A 38 -7.70 -17.19 3.11
CA ASN A 38 -8.38 -17.62 1.89
C ASN A 38 -8.65 -16.42 0.97
N THR A 39 -9.17 -15.34 1.52
CA THR A 39 -9.43 -14.10 0.79
C THR A 39 -8.15 -13.54 0.17
N PHE A 40 -7.06 -13.54 0.92
CA PHE A 40 -5.76 -13.08 0.45
C PHE A 40 -5.18 -14.00 -0.64
N SER A 41 -5.25 -15.33 -0.46
CA SER A 41 -4.77 -16.31 -1.45
C SER A 41 -5.51 -16.17 -2.78
N TRP A 42 -6.84 -16.08 -2.75
CA TRP A 42 -7.63 -15.87 -3.96
C TRP A 42 -7.31 -14.54 -4.65
N ARG A 43 -7.08 -13.49 -3.87
CA ARG A 43 -6.63 -12.21 -4.42
C ARG A 43 -5.32 -12.35 -5.19
N ILE A 44 -4.32 -13.06 -4.67
CA ILE A 44 -3.06 -13.30 -5.38
C ILE A 44 -3.33 -14.06 -6.67
N VAL A 45 -4.09 -15.16 -6.61
CA VAL A 45 -4.42 -15.96 -7.80
C VAL A 45 -5.09 -15.11 -8.87
N PHE A 46 -6.14 -14.37 -8.52
CA PHE A 46 -6.83 -13.51 -9.49
C PHE A 46 -5.94 -12.38 -10.01
N THR A 47 -5.05 -11.82 -9.19
CA THR A 47 -4.10 -10.81 -9.66
C THR A 47 -3.16 -11.39 -10.71
N VAL A 48 -2.61 -12.58 -10.47
CA VAL A 48 -1.72 -13.26 -11.43
C VAL A 48 -2.46 -13.57 -12.72
N VAL A 49 -3.67 -14.16 -12.64
CA VAL A 49 -4.49 -14.49 -13.81
C VAL A 49 -4.83 -13.24 -14.61
N THR A 50 -5.24 -12.17 -13.94
CA THR A 50 -5.59 -10.90 -14.60
C THR A 50 -4.38 -10.26 -15.28
N MET A 51 -3.22 -10.24 -14.62
CA MET A 51 -1.99 -9.65 -15.18
C MET A 51 -1.48 -10.47 -16.38
N LEU A 52 -1.50 -11.79 -16.30
CA LEU A 52 -1.15 -12.65 -17.43
C LEU A 52 -2.13 -12.49 -18.59
N GLY A 53 -3.43 -12.45 -18.30
CA GLY A 53 -4.46 -12.19 -19.29
C GLY A 53 -4.28 -10.84 -19.98
N TYR A 54 -3.99 -9.80 -19.22
CA TYR A 54 -3.68 -8.48 -19.76
C TYR A 54 -2.42 -8.50 -20.65
N ALA A 55 -1.34 -9.13 -20.21
CA ALA A 55 -0.11 -9.24 -21.00
C ALA A 55 -0.34 -9.96 -22.35
N LEU A 56 -1.21 -11.00 -22.35
CA LEU A 56 -1.60 -11.70 -23.57
C LEU A 56 -2.41 -10.80 -24.51
N ILE A 57 -3.45 -10.13 -24.00
CA ILE A 57 -4.33 -9.26 -24.80
C ILE A 57 -3.58 -8.04 -25.34
N ALA A 58 -2.73 -7.43 -24.52
CA ALA A 58 -1.90 -6.29 -24.89
C ALA A 58 -0.70 -6.65 -25.76
N LYS A 59 -0.53 -7.94 -26.12
CA LYS A 59 0.60 -8.45 -26.93
C LYS A 59 1.97 -8.10 -26.37
N GLN A 60 2.09 -8.03 -25.03
CA GLN A 60 3.33 -7.68 -24.32
C GLN A 60 4.17 -8.90 -23.93
N ASN A 61 3.87 -10.07 -24.45
CA ASN A 61 4.50 -11.34 -24.07
C ASN A 61 6.03 -11.34 -24.25
N THR A 62 6.51 -10.73 -25.35
CA THR A 62 7.95 -10.67 -25.63
C THR A 62 8.65 -9.79 -24.59
N ARG A 63 8.08 -8.62 -24.31
CA ARG A 63 8.61 -7.71 -23.30
C ARG A 63 8.62 -8.35 -21.91
N PHE A 64 7.52 -8.99 -21.54
CA PHE A 64 7.40 -9.70 -20.25
C PHE A 64 8.49 -10.79 -20.10
N LYS A 65 8.73 -11.58 -21.15
CA LYS A 65 9.78 -12.61 -21.14
C LYS A 65 11.18 -12.00 -20.98
N VAL A 66 11.47 -10.92 -21.70
CA VAL A 66 12.77 -10.25 -21.61
C VAL A 66 12.99 -9.70 -20.21
N GLU A 67 12.03 -8.95 -19.65
CA GLU A 67 12.11 -8.40 -18.30
C GLU A 67 12.25 -9.51 -17.24
N LEU A 68 11.58 -10.65 -17.42
CA LEU A 68 11.70 -11.79 -16.52
C LEU A 68 13.12 -12.40 -16.57
N VAL A 69 13.70 -12.57 -17.77
CA VAL A 69 15.06 -13.09 -17.93
C VAL A 69 16.10 -12.14 -17.34
N GLU A 70 15.96 -10.84 -17.60
CA GLU A 70 16.84 -9.82 -17.01
C GLU A 70 16.79 -9.84 -15.48
N LEU A 71 15.59 -9.97 -14.89
CA LEU A 71 15.41 -10.08 -13.45
C LEU A 71 16.09 -11.32 -12.87
N TRP A 72 16.03 -12.46 -13.56
CA TRP A 72 16.71 -13.69 -13.12
C TRP A 72 18.24 -13.59 -13.19
N GLN A 73 18.76 -12.80 -14.09
CA GLN A 73 20.22 -12.56 -14.25
C GLN A 73 20.75 -11.59 -13.18
N ASP A 74 19.97 -10.58 -12.78
CA ASP A 74 20.34 -9.68 -11.69
C ASP A 74 19.81 -10.19 -10.34
N LYS A 75 20.64 -10.98 -9.64
CA LYS A 75 20.29 -11.51 -8.31
C LYS A 75 19.95 -10.43 -7.27
N LYS A 76 20.55 -9.23 -7.38
CA LYS A 76 20.26 -8.13 -6.46
C LYS A 76 18.88 -7.52 -6.74
N ALA A 77 18.54 -7.34 -8.01
CA ALA A 77 17.21 -6.90 -8.42
C ALA A 77 16.15 -7.93 -8.02
N LEU A 78 16.41 -9.21 -8.25
CA LEU A 78 15.53 -10.29 -7.84
C LEU A 78 15.28 -10.30 -6.33
N LEU A 79 16.34 -10.19 -5.52
CA LEU A 79 16.21 -10.14 -4.06
C LEU A 79 15.40 -8.93 -3.60
N ARG A 80 15.66 -7.74 -4.15
CA ARG A 80 14.89 -6.53 -3.84
C ARG A 80 13.42 -6.70 -4.21
N MET A 81 13.12 -7.26 -5.38
CA MET A 81 11.76 -7.52 -5.81
C MET A 81 11.04 -8.54 -4.91
N LEU A 82 11.73 -9.61 -4.50
CA LEU A 82 11.16 -10.59 -3.56
C LEU A 82 10.88 -9.98 -2.19
N LEU A 83 11.80 -9.19 -1.66
CA LEU A 83 11.60 -8.48 -0.40
C LEU A 83 10.42 -7.49 -0.49
N ALA A 84 10.36 -6.68 -1.54
CA ALA A 84 9.25 -5.76 -1.77
C ALA A 84 7.91 -6.51 -1.90
N SER A 85 7.89 -7.61 -2.65
CA SER A 85 6.70 -8.45 -2.80
C SER A 85 6.24 -9.04 -1.47
N PHE A 86 7.19 -9.51 -0.65
CA PHE A 86 6.88 -10.02 0.69
C PHE A 86 6.31 -8.93 1.61
N LEU A 87 6.93 -7.74 1.62
CA LEU A 87 6.49 -6.63 2.46
C LEU A 87 5.08 -6.15 2.08
N ILE A 88 4.81 -6.00 0.78
CA ILE A 88 3.47 -5.59 0.32
C ILE A 88 2.43 -6.68 0.53
N ALA A 89 2.80 -7.95 0.39
CA ALA A 89 1.93 -9.09 0.68
C ALA A 89 1.56 -9.13 2.17
N ALA A 90 2.56 -8.98 3.06
CA ALA A 90 2.34 -8.88 4.51
C ALA A 90 1.44 -7.69 4.86
N ASN A 91 1.68 -6.51 4.28
CA ASN A 91 0.84 -5.34 4.47
C ASN A 91 -0.63 -5.62 4.13
N TRP A 92 -0.91 -6.19 2.98
CA TRP A 92 -2.27 -6.51 2.56
C TRP A 92 -2.92 -7.59 3.42
N LEU A 93 -2.16 -8.60 3.84
CA LEU A 93 -2.68 -9.64 4.74
C LEU A 93 -3.08 -9.05 6.10
N ILE A 94 -2.23 -8.18 6.69
CA ILE A 94 -2.53 -7.47 7.93
C ILE A 94 -3.80 -6.63 7.76
N TYR A 95 -3.94 -5.92 6.65
CA TYR A 95 -5.10 -5.09 6.36
C TYR A 95 -6.39 -5.91 6.27
N ILE A 96 -6.39 -6.97 5.46
CA ILE A 96 -7.57 -7.85 5.27
C ILE A 96 -7.96 -8.49 6.61
N TYR A 97 -6.97 -8.97 7.36
CA TYR A 97 -7.19 -9.55 8.68
C TYR A 97 -7.83 -8.52 9.62
N ALA A 98 -7.27 -7.32 9.71
CA ALA A 98 -7.77 -6.27 10.60
C ALA A 98 -9.22 -5.86 10.28
N VAL A 99 -9.53 -5.65 9.00
CA VAL A 99 -10.88 -5.28 8.57
C VAL A 99 -11.88 -6.42 8.86
N GLY A 100 -11.50 -7.67 8.58
CA GLY A 100 -12.32 -8.84 8.84
C GLY A 100 -12.61 -9.09 10.33
N HIS A 101 -11.72 -8.62 11.23
CA HIS A 101 -11.88 -8.75 12.68
C HIS A 101 -12.37 -7.45 13.37
N GLY A 102 -12.99 -6.54 12.62
CA GLY A 102 -13.56 -5.31 13.18
C GLY A 102 -12.54 -4.26 13.60
N GLN A 103 -11.26 -4.39 13.19
CA GLN A 103 -10.19 -3.46 13.53
C GLN A 103 -9.94 -2.44 12.40
N ALA A 104 -10.97 -2.09 11.64
CA ALA A 104 -10.87 -1.14 10.52
C ALA A 104 -10.33 0.24 10.94
N THR A 105 -10.66 0.71 12.16
CA THR A 105 -10.13 1.95 12.71
C THR A 105 -8.61 1.89 12.90
N GLN A 106 -8.08 0.77 13.40
CA GLN A 106 -6.63 0.59 13.52
C GLN A 106 -5.95 0.49 12.16
N ALA A 107 -6.58 -0.18 11.19
CA ALA A 107 -6.08 -0.23 9.82
C ALA A 107 -6.01 1.18 9.20
N SER A 108 -7.05 2.00 9.39
CA SER A 108 -7.06 3.40 8.93
C SER A 108 -5.97 4.23 9.60
N LEU A 109 -5.77 4.07 10.92
CA LEU A 109 -4.70 4.75 11.65
C LEU A 109 -3.31 4.39 11.08
N GLY A 110 -3.11 3.13 10.65
CA GLY A 110 -1.88 2.70 9.99
C GLY A 110 -1.56 3.52 8.75
N TYR A 111 -2.55 3.83 7.93
CA TYR A 111 -2.38 4.68 6.75
C TYR A 111 -2.06 6.14 7.08
N TYR A 112 -2.50 6.66 8.23
CA TYR A 112 -2.08 7.98 8.69
C TYR A 112 -0.66 7.99 9.26
N ILE A 113 -0.21 6.89 9.86
CA ILE A 113 1.17 6.75 10.37
C ILE A 113 2.16 6.51 9.22
N MET A 114 1.75 5.85 8.15
CA MET A 114 2.59 5.44 7.02
C MET A 114 3.42 6.58 6.41
N PRO A 115 2.87 7.78 6.09
CA PRO A 115 3.67 8.88 5.57
C PRO A 115 4.79 9.33 6.54
N ILE A 116 4.51 9.28 7.85
CA ILE A 116 5.50 9.64 8.88
C ILE A 116 6.66 8.65 8.86
N ILE A 117 6.37 7.36 8.83
CA ILE A 117 7.38 6.29 8.76
C ILE A 117 8.18 6.40 7.46
N SER A 118 7.52 6.62 6.32
CA SER A 118 8.19 6.80 5.02
C SER A 118 9.14 8.00 5.03
N ILE A 119 8.73 9.13 5.62
CA ILE A 119 9.59 10.31 5.78
C ILE A 119 10.78 10.00 6.70
N LEU A 120 10.56 9.33 7.82
CA LEU A 120 11.65 8.93 8.71
C LEU A 120 12.64 8.00 8.02
N PHE A 121 12.19 7.08 7.19
CA PHE A 121 13.06 6.21 6.42
C PHE A 121 13.82 6.99 5.33
N ALA A 122 13.19 7.93 4.63
CA ALA A 122 13.86 8.81 3.68
C ALA A 122 14.98 9.62 4.36
N LEU A 123 14.75 10.17 5.57
CA LEU A 123 15.75 10.87 6.34
C LEU A 123 16.94 9.96 6.73
N ILE A 124 16.65 8.74 7.20
CA ILE A 124 17.67 7.83 7.74
C ILE A 124 18.46 7.17 6.60
N PHE A 125 17.78 6.61 5.61
CA PHE A 125 18.38 5.79 4.56
C PHE A 125 18.84 6.61 3.36
N LEU A 126 18.05 7.60 2.93
CA LEU A 126 18.36 8.44 1.77
C LEU A 126 19.11 9.72 2.15
N ARG A 127 19.23 10.00 3.46
CA ARG A 127 19.87 11.22 4.00
C ARG A 127 19.27 12.51 3.41
N GLU A 128 17.98 12.49 3.13
CA GLU A 128 17.27 13.66 2.64
C GLU A 128 17.17 14.73 3.73
N SER A 129 17.13 16.01 3.33
CA SER A 129 16.89 17.12 4.23
C SER A 129 15.47 17.63 4.09
N LEU A 130 14.77 17.78 5.21
CA LEU A 130 13.42 18.35 5.20
C LEU A 130 13.46 19.86 5.34
N SER A 131 12.57 20.55 4.63
CA SER A 131 12.31 21.97 4.86
C SER A 131 11.65 22.18 6.24
N ARG A 132 11.74 23.39 6.78
CA ARG A 132 11.10 23.73 8.07
C ARG A 132 9.58 23.49 8.04
N THR A 133 8.95 23.75 6.92
CA THR A 133 7.51 23.52 6.72
C THR A 133 7.17 22.02 6.75
N MET A 134 8.01 21.19 6.15
CA MET A 134 7.83 19.72 6.20
C MET A 134 8.01 19.18 7.61
N TRP A 135 8.99 19.68 8.38
CA TRP A 135 9.14 19.33 9.78
C TRP A 135 7.91 19.69 10.62
N ALA A 136 7.33 20.88 10.40
CA ALA A 136 6.10 21.29 11.06
C ALA A 136 4.93 20.36 10.72
N ALA A 137 4.79 19.93 9.46
CA ALA A 137 3.76 18.99 9.02
C ALA A 137 3.94 17.60 9.64
N VAL A 138 5.17 17.08 9.70
CA VAL A 138 5.49 15.80 10.35
C VAL A 138 5.17 15.86 11.85
N PHE A 139 5.54 16.95 12.51
CA PHE A 139 5.26 17.14 13.93
C PHE A 139 3.75 17.21 14.22
N LEU A 140 3.00 17.93 13.40
CA LEU A 140 1.54 18.00 13.53
C LEU A 140 0.87 16.63 13.31
N ALA A 141 1.32 15.89 12.31
CA ALA A 141 0.84 14.53 12.04
C ALA A 141 1.19 13.59 13.22
N PHE A 142 2.38 13.70 13.79
CA PHE A 142 2.78 12.93 14.96
C PHE A 142 1.88 13.23 16.18
N ILE A 143 1.56 14.51 16.44
CA ILE A 143 0.62 14.88 17.50
C ILE A 143 -0.75 14.24 17.25
N GLY A 144 -1.27 14.29 16.03
CA GLY A 144 -2.55 13.66 15.67
C GLY A 144 -2.57 12.16 15.97
N VAL A 145 -1.50 11.45 15.61
CA VAL A 145 -1.34 10.02 15.93
C VAL A 145 -1.25 9.81 17.46
N LEU A 146 -0.49 10.63 18.17
CA LEU A 146 -0.33 10.53 19.62
C LEU A 146 -1.69 10.70 20.35
N VAL A 147 -2.48 11.69 19.96
CA VAL A 147 -3.83 11.90 20.50
C VAL A 147 -4.71 10.69 20.29
N LEU A 148 -4.69 10.08 19.08
CA LEU A 148 -5.46 8.88 18.79
C LEU A 148 -5.00 7.68 19.64
N VAL A 149 -3.70 7.49 19.82
CA VAL A 149 -3.15 6.40 20.65
C VAL A 149 -3.54 6.59 22.12
N LEU A 150 -3.43 7.80 22.64
CA LEU A 150 -3.81 8.11 24.02
C LEU A 150 -5.31 7.89 24.28
N ASN A 151 -6.16 8.28 23.33
CA ASN A 151 -7.61 8.06 23.43
C ASN A 151 -8.01 6.59 23.36
N THR A 152 -7.29 5.76 22.61
CA THR A 152 -7.59 4.33 22.49
C THR A 152 -7.03 3.50 23.64
N GLY A 153 -6.07 4.03 24.40
CA GLY A 153 -5.44 3.36 25.54
C GLY A 153 -4.67 2.08 25.21
N LYS A 154 -4.48 1.77 23.92
CA LYS A 154 -3.78 0.56 23.45
C LYS A 154 -2.77 0.92 22.39
N LEU A 155 -1.63 0.23 22.41
CA LEU A 155 -0.66 0.30 21.31
C LEU A 155 -1.30 -0.27 20.03
N PRO A 156 -1.36 0.50 18.95
CA PRO A 156 -2.01 0.09 17.72
C PRO A 156 -1.08 -0.83 16.89
N MET A 157 -0.92 -2.08 17.32
CA MET A 157 0.01 -3.04 16.68
C MET A 157 -0.29 -3.26 15.21
N VAL A 158 -1.57 -3.31 14.83
CA VAL A 158 -2.01 -3.40 13.43
C VAL A 158 -1.56 -2.17 12.65
N SER A 159 -1.78 -0.98 13.22
CA SER A 159 -1.38 0.29 12.58
C SER A 159 0.13 0.37 12.37
N LEU A 160 0.91 -0.03 13.36
CA LEU A 160 2.37 -0.07 13.26
C LEU A 160 2.85 -1.10 12.24
N GLY A 161 2.26 -2.30 12.24
CA GLY A 161 2.56 -3.35 11.25
C GLY A 161 2.30 -2.88 9.81
N LEU A 162 1.18 -2.20 9.56
CA LEU A 162 0.85 -1.61 8.26
C LEU A 162 1.82 -0.50 7.87
N ALA A 163 2.10 0.43 8.79
CA ALA A 163 2.98 1.55 8.50
C ALA A 163 4.43 1.12 8.24
N LEU A 164 4.96 0.16 9.03
CA LEU A 164 6.31 -0.35 8.85
C LEU A 164 6.46 -1.19 7.59
N SER A 165 5.54 -2.13 7.35
CA SER A 165 5.60 -3.00 6.16
C SER A 165 5.54 -2.19 4.86
N PHE A 166 4.71 -1.15 4.82
CA PHE A 166 4.64 -0.27 3.66
C PHE A 166 5.83 0.70 3.59
N GLY A 167 6.27 1.24 4.72
CA GLY A 167 7.43 2.12 4.77
C GLY A 167 8.72 1.45 4.28
N PHE A 168 8.93 0.18 4.61
CA PHE A 168 10.06 -0.61 4.08
C PHE A 168 9.87 -1.05 2.63
N TYR A 169 8.63 -1.13 2.14
CA TYR A 169 8.33 -1.43 0.76
C TYR A 169 8.69 -0.28 -0.19
N GLY A 170 8.45 0.98 0.18
CA GLY A 170 8.71 2.20 -0.61
C GLY A 170 10.11 2.70 -0.48
#